data_1969d3a11d928d0ec4717bd828683755
#
_entry.id   1969d3a11d928d0ec4717bd828683755
#
_cell.length_a   1.000
_cell.length_b   1.000
_cell.length_c   1.000
_cell.angle_alpha   90.00
_cell.angle_beta   90.00
_cell.angle_gamma   90.00
#
_symmetry.space_group_name_H-M   'P 1'
#
loop_
_entity.id
_entity.type
_entity.pdbx_description
1 polymer ?
#
loop_
_entity_poly.entity_id
_entity_poly.type
_entity_poly.pdbx_seq_one_letter_code
_entity_poly.pdbx_strand_id
1 'polypeptide(L)'
;FYALISEIFIPWEQYCQYEKEYNSDKFTALLDSLRSLKKEAANEFIRQGVSKELENWIKKEVDFDYYNWLALYPYDHAGFNKLDEYTIVPSSFYDFMNIELSLSDLSNSKSIIFIGRYQRRISSLMIDDGKLFKPDGRWTYKGNANDAIIKIILKYTSDSLLREMLIARQLYYTLDRREIKDFEKHYALFEKTVTQPFLREPLINKYIETKKHFENAQPRENTLLKLTKNTPANELITKILDDHKGKIIYLDIWATWCSPCRREMPFSKQLMQTLNNDKVAFVYLCIDSEEDKWKAIISELNISGSHYLATPDQSRFLYQLFEMNGVPQFVLLDTKGNVIEKGIHLRPSESLIKTKIDKLLME
;
A
#
# COMPACT_ATOMS: atom_id res chain seq x y z
N PHE A 1 -21.87 1.35 25.92
CA PHE A 1 -20.63 0.58 26.02
C PHE A 1 -19.41 1.46 25.69
N TYR A 2 -19.34 2.05 24.50
CA TYR A 2 -18.18 2.88 24.13
C TYR A 2 -17.93 4.06 25.08
N ALA A 3 -18.98 4.70 25.60
CA ALA A 3 -18.82 5.77 26.59
C ALA A 3 -18.13 5.27 27.87
N LEU A 4 -18.43 4.04 28.30
CA LEU A 4 -17.80 3.45 29.49
C LEU A 4 -16.34 3.09 29.30
N ILE A 5 -15.96 2.57 28.14
CA ILE A 5 -14.57 2.15 27.88
C ILE A 5 -13.69 3.27 27.34
N SER A 6 -14.28 4.35 26.80
CA SER A 6 -13.53 5.46 26.24
C SER A 6 -12.75 6.27 27.28
N GLU A 7 -13.14 6.18 28.55
CA GLU A 7 -12.41 6.79 29.67
C GLU A 7 -11.24 5.93 30.16
N ILE A 8 -11.19 4.65 29.75
CA ILE A 8 -10.13 3.69 30.09
C ILE A 8 -9.14 3.64 28.94
N PHE A 9 -8.27 4.66 28.86
CA PHE A 9 -7.27 4.78 27.80
C PHE A 9 -5.95 5.33 28.33
N ILE A 10 -4.89 5.15 27.57
CA ILE A 10 -3.61 5.80 27.81
C ILE A 10 -3.61 7.12 27.02
N PRO A 11 -3.47 8.28 27.66
CA PRO A 11 -3.25 9.54 26.93
C PRO A 11 -2.06 9.43 25.98
N TRP A 12 -2.15 10.02 24.79
CA TRP A 12 -1.15 9.86 23.75
C TRP A 12 0.28 10.19 24.21
N GLU A 13 0.46 11.24 24.99
CA GLU A 13 1.77 11.62 25.52
C GLU A 13 2.36 10.55 26.45
N GLN A 14 1.51 9.96 27.32
CA GLN A 14 1.93 8.87 28.19
C GLN A 14 2.21 7.59 27.38
N TYR A 15 1.40 7.31 26.37
CA TYR A 15 1.63 6.19 25.47
C TYR A 15 3.01 6.28 24.80
N CYS A 16 3.35 7.44 24.22
CA CYS A 16 4.66 7.67 23.62
C CYS A 16 5.81 7.47 24.63
N GLN A 17 5.61 7.89 25.89
CA GLN A 17 6.59 7.69 26.94
C GLN A 17 6.74 6.20 27.30
N TYR A 18 5.64 5.47 27.48
CA TYR A 18 5.66 4.05 27.79
C TYR A 18 6.26 3.22 26.67
N GLU A 19 5.91 3.49 25.42
CA GLU A 19 6.51 2.86 24.24
C GLU A 19 8.01 3.09 24.13
N LYS A 20 8.52 4.21 24.66
CA LYS A 20 9.95 4.50 24.66
C LYS A 20 10.70 3.84 25.83
N GLU A 21 10.11 3.83 27.02
CA GLU A 21 10.80 3.48 28.27
C GLU A 21 10.56 2.04 28.71
N TYR A 22 9.41 1.43 28.36
CA TYR A 22 9.04 0.11 28.85
C TYR A 22 9.58 -0.98 27.93
N ASN A 23 10.18 -2.01 28.52
CA ASN A 23 10.41 -3.25 27.80
C ASN A 23 9.07 -4.00 27.56
N SER A 24 9.11 -5.07 26.76
CA SER A 24 7.92 -5.86 26.41
C SER A 24 7.12 -6.35 27.63
N ASP A 25 7.79 -6.76 28.70
CA ASP A 25 7.13 -7.30 29.88
C ASP A 25 6.37 -6.21 30.66
N LYS A 26 7.00 -5.05 30.87
CA LYS A 26 6.36 -3.91 31.54
C LYS A 26 5.19 -3.36 30.72
N PHE A 27 5.36 -3.30 29.40
CA PHE A 27 4.31 -2.83 28.50
C PHE A 27 3.13 -3.80 28.49
N THR A 28 3.39 -5.11 28.44
CA THR A 28 2.34 -6.15 28.54
C THR A 28 1.59 -6.05 29.87
N ALA A 29 2.29 -5.91 30.99
CA ALA A 29 1.68 -5.78 32.31
C ALA A 29 0.77 -4.54 32.43
N LEU A 30 1.17 -3.41 31.83
CA LEU A 30 0.34 -2.21 31.74
C LEU A 30 -0.95 -2.50 30.95
N LEU A 31 -0.82 -3.12 29.77
CA LEU A 31 -1.96 -3.46 28.92
C LEU A 31 -2.88 -4.49 29.58
N ASP A 32 -2.36 -5.47 30.33
CA ASP A 32 -3.14 -6.43 31.10
C ASP A 32 -4.01 -5.74 32.15
N SER A 33 -3.44 -4.74 32.84
CA SER A 33 -4.17 -3.94 33.82
C SER A 33 -5.32 -3.16 33.15
N LEU A 34 -5.06 -2.52 32.03
CA LEU A 34 -6.08 -1.78 31.26
C LEU A 34 -7.16 -2.71 30.70
N ARG A 35 -6.75 -3.89 30.19
CA ARG A 35 -7.69 -4.91 29.71
C ARG A 35 -8.63 -5.39 30.83
N SER A 36 -8.09 -5.58 32.04
CA SER A 36 -8.87 -5.99 33.19
C SER A 36 -9.94 -4.94 33.54
N LEU A 37 -9.57 -3.66 33.60
CA LEU A 37 -10.51 -2.57 33.84
C LEU A 37 -11.59 -2.48 32.75
N LYS A 38 -11.19 -2.62 31.47
CA LYS A 38 -12.16 -2.66 30.35
C LYS A 38 -13.10 -3.86 30.43
N LYS A 39 -12.62 -5.02 30.86
CA LYS A 39 -13.45 -6.22 31.06
C LYS A 39 -14.45 -6.02 32.21
N GLU A 40 -14.07 -5.36 33.29
CA GLU A 40 -14.99 -5.02 34.39
C GLU A 40 -16.11 -4.09 33.92
N ALA A 41 -15.76 -3.00 33.22
CA ALA A 41 -16.73 -2.07 32.64
C ALA A 41 -17.65 -2.77 31.61
N ALA A 42 -17.11 -3.63 30.76
CA ALA A 42 -17.85 -4.42 29.79
C ALA A 42 -18.85 -5.37 30.51
N ASN A 43 -18.43 -6.06 31.57
CA ASN A 43 -19.26 -6.97 32.33
C ASN A 43 -20.38 -6.21 33.08
N GLU A 44 -20.13 -5.02 33.57
CA GLU A 44 -21.14 -4.15 34.16
C GLU A 44 -22.22 -3.76 33.14
N PHE A 45 -21.82 -3.38 31.96
CA PHE A 45 -22.75 -3.10 30.86
C PHE A 45 -23.57 -4.34 30.45
N ILE A 46 -22.93 -5.50 30.32
CA ILE A 46 -23.58 -6.76 29.95
C ILE A 46 -24.65 -7.16 30.98
N ARG A 47 -24.40 -6.91 32.26
CA ARG A 47 -25.39 -7.20 33.36
C ARG A 47 -26.68 -6.38 33.26
N GLN A 48 -26.72 -5.30 32.50
CA GLN A 48 -27.94 -4.53 32.24
C GLN A 48 -28.91 -5.26 31.30
N GLY A 49 -28.53 -6.39 30.74
CA GLY A 49 -29.32 -7.22 29.84
C GLY A 49 -29.08 -6.89 28.37
N VAL A 50 -28.20 -7.64 27.73
CA VAL A 50 -27.92 -7.53 26.30
C VAL A 50 -28.14 -8.88 25.62
N SER A 51 -28.28 -8.89 24.28
CA SER A 51 -28.34 -10.16 23.54
C SER A 51 -27.01 -10.90 23.64
N LYS A 52 -27.06 -12.21 23.44
CA LYS A 52 -25.83 -13.06 23.45
C LYS A 52 -24.83 -12.66 22.38
N GLU A 53 -25.33 -12.26 21.23
CA GLU A 53 -24.49 -11.75 20.12
C GLU A 53 -23.76 -10.47 20.54
N LEU A 54 -24.46 -9.52 21.16
CA LEU A 54 -23.85 -8.27 21.63
C LEU A 54 -22.87 -8.54 22.77
N GLU A 55 -23.18 -9.42 23.70
CA GLU A 55 -22.24 -9.86 24.74
C GLU A 55 -20.95 -10.38 24.14
N ASN A 56 -21.03 -11.29 23.18
CA ASN A 56 -19.87 -11.85 22.50
C ASN A 56 -19.08 -10.77 21.77
N TRP A 57 -19.77 -9.87 21.06
CA TRP A 57 -19.14 -8.77 20.35
C TRP A 57 -18.37 -7.82 21.29
N ILE A 58 -18.97 -7.45 22.43
CA ILE A 58 -18.35 -6.60 23.45
C ILE A 58 -17.07 -7.24 24.00
N LYS A 59 -17.11 -8.52 24.34
CA LYS A 59 -15.94 -9.25 24.85
C LYS A 59 -14.80 -9.28 23.83
N LYS A 60 -15.13 -9.54 22.57
CA LYS A 60 -14.16 -9.54 21.47
C LYS A 60 -13.59 -8.15 21.19
N GLU A 61 -14.39 -7.08 21.28
CA GLU A 61 -13.92 -5.70 21.15
C GLU A 61 -12.80 -5.39 22.14
N VAL A 62 -12.97 -5.78 23.42
CA VAL A 62 -11.95 -5.58 24.46
C VAL A 62 -10.70 -6.42 24.20
N ASP A 63 -10.88 -7.68 23.80
CA ASP A 63 -9.74 -8.57 23.55
C ASP A 63 -8.94 -8.13 22.30
N PHE A 64 -9.61 -7.78 21.21
CA PHE A 64 -8.94 -7.29 20.01
C PHE A 64 -8.30 -5.91 20.18
N ASP A 65 -8.88 -5.05 21.03
CA ASP A 65 -8.23 -3.78 21.37
C ASP A 65 -6.87 -4.04 22.05
N TYR A 66 -6.83 -4.94 23.02
CA TYR A 66 -5.61 -5.36 23.71
C TYR A 66 -4.59 -5.97 22.74
N TYR A 67 -5.01 -6.93 21.89
CA TYR A 67 -4.11 -7.55 20.89
C TYR A 67 -3.56 -6.54 19.89
N ASN A 68 -4.35 -5.53 19.54
CA ASN A 68 -3.94 -4.47 18.66
C ASN A 68 -2.79 -3.64 19.25
N TRP A 69 -2.82 -3.32 20.54
CA TRP A 69 -1.74 -2.60 21.19
C TRP A 69 -0.47 -3.45 21.28
N LEU A 70 -0.58 -4.71 21.69
CA LEU A 70 0.56 -5.62 21.69
C LEU A 70 1.21 -5.77 20.32
N ALA A 71 0.39 -5.91 19.27
CA ALA A 71 0.92 -6.08 17.92
C ALA A 71 1.67 -4.85 17.39
N LEU A 72 1.41 -3.65 17.93
CA LEU A 72 2.14 -2.43 17.57
C LEU A 72 3.48 -2.30 18.29
N TYR A 73 3.56 -2.74 19.54
CA TYR A 73 4.70 -2.49 20.41
C TYR A 73 6.08 -2.69 19.74
N PRO A 74 6.38 -3.81 19.05
CA PRO A 74 7.71 -3.99 18.48
C PRO A 74 8.10 -2.90 17.46
N TYR A 75 7.14 -2.32 16.78
CA TYR A 75 7.36 -1.31 15.74
C TYR A 75 7.37 0.10 16.32
N ASP A 76 6.44 0.42 17.21
CA ASP A 76 6.32 1.74 17.82
C ASP A 76 7.50 1.97 18.78
N HIS A 77 7.84 0.99 19.61
CA HIS A 77 9.04 1.02 20.47
C HIS A 77 10.32 1.24 19.65
N ALA A 78 10.47 0.55 18.52
CA ALA A 78 11.61 0.76 17.62
C ALA A 78 11.61 2.17 17.03
N GLY A 79 10.46 2.66 16.58
CA GLY A 79 10.31 4.01 16.03
C GLY A 79 10.68 5.10 17.06
N PHE A 80 10.14 5.02 18.27
CA PHE A 80 10.44 5.97 19.36
C PHE A 80 11.90 5.92 19.82
N ASN A 81 12.54 4.77 19.71
CA ASN A 81 13.95 4.59 20.07
C ASN A 81 14.91 4.69 18.86
N LYS A 82 14.40 5.05 17.67
CA LYS A 82 15.16 5.24 16.43
C LYS A 82 15.98 4.00 16.03
N LEU A 83 15.41 2.81 16.24
CA LEU A 83 15.99 1.57 15.77
C LEU A 83 15.73 1.38 14.26
N ASP A 84 16.64 0.72 13.57
CA ASP A 84 16.56 0.57 12.10
C ASP A 84 15.43 -0.34 11.62
N GLU A 85 14.96 -1.27 12.47
CA GLU A 85 13.96 -2.26 12.11
C GLU A 85 12.82 -2.29 13.12
N TYR A 86 12.65 -3.37 13.84
CA TYR A 86 11.67 -3.53 14.91
C TYR A 86 12.36 -4.04 16.17
N THR A 87 11.73 -3.81 17.32
CA THR A 87 12.26 -4.29 18.59
C THR A 87 12.14 -5.81 18.66
N ILE A 88 13.27 -6.46 18.94
CA ILE A 88 13.29 -7.91 19.17
C ILE A 88 12.66 -8.19 20.52
N VAL A 89 11.63 -9.04 20.52
CA VAL A 89 10.91 -9.50 21.70
C VAL A 89 10.95 -11.03 21.78
N PRO A 90 10.78 -11.65 22.95
CA PRO A 90 10.71 -13.11 23.08
C PRO A 90 9.57 -13.68 22.19
N SER A 91 9.75 -14.90 21.67
CA SER A 91 8.72 -15.55 20.84
C SER A 91 7.38 -15.70 21.56
N SER A 92 7.38 -15.94 22.87
CA SER A 92 6.19 -15.99 23.72
C SER A 92 5.39 -14.68 23.77
N PHE A 93 6.03 -13.54 23.49
CA PHE A 93 5.32 -12.27 23.38
C PHE A 93 4.21 -12.31 22.32
N TYR A 94 4.35 -13.14 21.29
CA TYR A 94 3.37 -13.28 20.21
C TYR A 94 2.32 -14.36 20.43
N ASP A 95 2.24 -14.99 21.61
CA ASP A 95 1.25 -16.04 21.92
C ASP A 95 -0.19 -15.55 21.78
N PHE A 96 -0.43 -14.25 21.97
CA PHE A 96 -1.73 -13.60 21.72
C PHE A 96 -2.18 -13.65 20.24
N MET A 97 -1.27 -13.96 19.32
CA MET A 97 -1.58 -14.12 17.89
C MET A 97 -2.10 -15.52 17.54
N ASN A 98 -2.04 -16.49 18.46
CA ASN A 98 -2.61 -17.81 18.31
C ASN A 98 -4.11 -17.77 18.65
N ILE A 99 -4.90 -17.07 17.83
CA ILE A 99 -6.33 -16.88 18.01
C ILE A 99 -7.11 -17.70 16.99
N GLU A 100 -8.35 -18.02 17.34
CA GLU A 100 -9.35 -18.55 16.42
C GLU A 100 -10.33 -17.43 16.03
N LEU A 101 -10.48 -17.20 14.74
CA LEU A 101 -11.41 -16.25 14.16
C LEU A 101 -12.69 -16.95 13.68
N SER A 102 -13.81 -16.34 13.94
CA SER A 102 -15.10 -16.69 13.35
C SER A 102 -15.58 -15.59 12.39
N LEU A 103 -16.52 -15.92 11.51
CA LEU A 103 -17.10 -14.93 10.60
C LEU A 103 -17.79 -13.78 11.36
N SER A 104 -18.37 -14.04 12.54
CA SER A 104 -18.97 -13.01 13.37
C SER A 104 -17.96 -11.99 13.90
N ASP A 105 -16.69 -12.39 14.07
CA ASP A 105 -15.63 -11.48 14.50
C ASP A 105 -15.32 -10.41 13.44
N LEU A 106 -15.64 -10.65 12.18
CA LEU A 106 -15.44 -9.70 11.10
C LEU A 106 -16.40 -8.50 11.15
N SER A 107 -17.46 -8.57 11.96
CA SER A 107 -18.32 -7.42 12.26
C SER A 107 -17.66 -6.45 13.24
N ASN A 108 -16.56 -6.84 13.87
CA ASN A 108 -15.85 -6.05 14.87
C ASN A 108 -14.68 -5.28 14.22
N SER A 109 -14.67 -3.95 14.37
CA SER A 109 -13.64 -3.11 13.75
C SER A 109 -12.22 -3.39 14.26
N LYS A 110 -12.10 -3.78 15.54
CA LYS A 110 -10.81 -4.10 16.15
C LYS A 110 -10.22 -5.40 15.62
N SER A 111 -11.06 -6.39 15.28
CA SER A 111 -10.58 -7.61 14.63
C SER A 111 -10.02 -7.35 13.24
N ILE A 112 -10.68 -6.49 12.46
CA ILE A 112 -10.20 -6.09 11.13
C ILE A 112 -8.85 -5.37 11.22
N ILE A 113 -8.71 -4.46 12.20
CA ILE A 113 -7.43 -3.80 12.48
C ILE A 113 -6.36 -4.84 12.85
N PHE A 114 -6.70 -5.81 13.71
CA PHE A 114 -5.80 -6.88 14.14
C PHE A 114 -5.29 -7.71 12.95
N ILE A 115 -6.17 -8.12 12.05
CA ILE A 115 -5.80 -8.85 10.82
C ILE A 115 -4.78 -8.04 10.00
N GLY A 116 -4.99 -6.72 9.90
CA GLY A 116 -4.05 -5.82 9.24
C GLY A 116 -2.68 -5.75 9.95
N ARG A 117 -2.67 -5.80 11.30
CA ARG A 117 -1.44 -5.81 12.11
C ARG A 117 -0.73 -7.16 12.08
N TYR A 118 -1.49 -8.24 12.04
CA TYR A 118 -0.93 -9.59 11.84
C TYR A 118 -0.06 -9.65 10.56
N GLN A 119 -0.44 -8.94 9.52
CA GLN A 119 0.35 -8.84 8.29
C GLN A 119 1.76 -8.23 8.53
N ARG A 120 1.92 -7.30 9.48
CA ARG A 120 3.24 -6.76 9.85
C ARG A 120 4.11 -7.86 10.47
N ARG A 121 3.52 -8.72 11.31
CA ARG A 121 4.25 -9.86 11.87
C ARG A 121 4.72 -10.83 10.77
N ILE A 122 3.92 -11.06 9.73
CA ILE A 122 4.36 -11.84 8.57
C ILE A 122 5.62 -11.21 7.95
N SER A 123 5.65 -9.88 7.81
CA SER A 123 6.84 -9.18 7.28
C SER A 123 8.06 -9.32 8.19
N SER A 124 7.91 -9.23 9.52
CA SER A 124 9.04 -9.45 10.44
C SER A 124 9.55 -10.89 10.39
N LEU A 125 8.66 -11.87 10.28
CA LEU A 125 9.06 -13.28 10.10
C LEU A 125 9.83 -13.50 8.78
N MET A 126 9.59 -12.70 7.76
CA MET A 126 10.40 -12.72 6.53
C MET A 126 11.81 -12.18 6.75
N ILE A 127 11.99 -11.21 7.64
CA ILE A 127 13.30 -10.70 8.05
C ILE A 127 14.03 -11.80 8.85
N ASP A 128 13.35 -12.37 9.84
CA ASP A 128 13.89 -13.45 10.69
C ASP A 128 14.36 -14.67 9.85
N ASP A 129 13.58 -15.04 8.82
CA ASP A 129 13.93 -16.11 7.88
C ASP A 129 14.97 -15.68 6.81
N GLY A 130 15.50 -14.45 6.86
CA GLY A 130 16.46 -13.90 5.90
C GLY A 130 15.94 -13.78 4.47
N LYS A 131 14.62 -13.67 4.31
CA LYS A 131 13.95 -13.51 3.01
C LYS A 131 13.74 -12.05 2.63
N LEU A 132 13.74 -11.17 3.61
CA LEU A 132 13.64 -9.73 3.47
C LEU A 132 14.85 -9.09 4.16
N PHE A 133 15.58 -8.23 3.47
CA PHE A 133 16.83 -7.62 3.96
C PHE A 133 17.06 -6.24 3.32
N LYS A 134 17.97 -5.46 3.88
CA LYS A 134 18.31 -4.10 3.43
C LYS A 134 19.79 -3.99 3.02
N PRO A 135 20.18 -4.36 1.80
CA PRO A 135 21.58 -4.33 1.39
C PRO A 135 22.14 -2.90 1.28
N ASP A 136 21.32 -1.92 0.97
CA ASP A 136 21.68 -0.52 0.71
C ASP A 136 20.62 0.46 1.26
N GLY A 137 20.00 0.11 2.39
CA GLY A 137 18.93 0.89 3.00
C GLY A 137 17.54 0.67 2.40
N ARG A 138 17.41 -0.12 1.33
CA ARG A 138 16.13 -0.48 0.72
C ARG A 138 15.76 -1.93 1.02
N TRP A 139 14.50 -2.15 1.36
CA TRP A 139 13.98 -3.50 1.55
C TRP A 139 14.00 -4.30 0.25
N THR A 140 14.69 -5.43 0.25
CA THR A 140 14.86 -6.30 -0.91
C THR A 140 14.49 -7.73 -0.54
N TYR A 141 13.75 -8.42 -1.41
CA TYR A 141 13.38 -9.82 -1.25
C TYR A 141 14.42 -10.76 -1.85
N LYS A 142 14.72 -11.84 -1.15
CA LYS A 142 15.51 -12.93 -1.70
C LYS A 142 14.59 -13.89 -2.44
N GLY A 143 14.63 -13.85 -3.78
CA GLY A 143 13.77 -14.65 -4.65
C GLY A 143 12.39 -14.00 -4.87
N ASN A 144 11.36 -14.83 -5.06
CA ASN A 144 9.99 -14.35 -5.28
C ASN A 144 9.34 -13.98 -3.95
N ALA A 145 8.92 -12.72 -3.82
CA ALA A 145 8.32 -12.19 -2.60
C ALA A 145 6.98 -12.86 -2.26
N ASN A 146 6.15 -13.15 -3.26
CA ASN A 146 4.86 -13.79 -3.05
C ASN A 146 5.03 -15.23 -2.53
N ASP A 147 5.95 -16.00 -3.12
CA ASP A 147 6.28 -17.35 -2.65
C ASP A 147 6.72 -17.34 -1.18
N ALA A 148 7.58 -16.39 -0.81
CA ALA A 148 8.09 -16.27 0.54
C ALA A 148 6.98 -15.93 1.54
N ILE A 149 6.15 -14.93 1.23
CA ILE A 149 5.02 -14.50 2.08
C ILE A 149 4.02 -15.64 2.25
N ILE A 150 3.63 -16.32 1.17
CA ILE A 150 2.67 -17.44 1.21
C ILE A 150 3.21 -18.58 2.07
N LYS A 151 4.49 -18.94 1.94
CA LYS A 151 5.11 -19.99 2.77
C LYS A 151 5.10 -19.62 4.24
N ILE A 152 5.37 -18.37 4.59
CA ILE A 152 5.34 -17.91 5.97
C ILE A 152 3.91 -17.92 6.53
N ILE A 153 2.91 -17.46 5.75
CA ILE A 153 1.50 -17.54 6.15
C ILE A 153 1.12 -18.99 6.45
N LEU A 154 1.45 -19.93 5.56
CA LEU A 154 1.14 -21.35 5.74
C LEU A 154 1.86 -21.98 6.95
N LYS A 155 3.07 -21.53 7.26
CA LYS A 155 3.88 -22.04 8.38
C LYS A 155 3.41 -21.53 9.73
N TYR A 156 3.07 -20.25 9.83
CA TYR A 156 2.88 -19.56 11.12
C TYR A 156 1.41 -19.21 11.45
N THR A 157 0.48 -19.39 10.53
CA THR A 157 -0.93 -19.09 10.79
C THR A 157 -1.72 -20.39 10.98
N SER A 158 -2.11 -20.70 12.21
CA SER A 158 -2.86 -21.92 12.56
C SER A 158 -4.34 -21.81 12.23
N ASP A 159 -4.96 -20.65 12.49
CA ASP A 159 -6.37 -20.40 12.23
C ASP A 159 -6.71 -20.43 10.71
N SER A 160 -7.79 -21.13 10.36
CA SER A 160 -8.16 -21.35 8.96
C SER A 160 -8.69 -20.10 8.29
N LEU A 161 -9.55 -19.31 8.97
CA LEU A 161 -10.15 -18.11 8.41
C LEU A 161 -9.10 -17.00 8.25
N LEU A 162 -8.25 -16.81 9.25
CA LEU A 162 -7.14 -15.85 9.19
C LEU A 162 -6.17 -16.20 8.05
N ARG A 163 -5.81 -17.48 7.91
CA ARG A 163 -4.95 -17.96 6.83
C ARG A 163 -5.56 -17.69 5.46
N GLU A 164 -6.85 -17.98 5.31
CA GLU A 164 -7.61 -17.75 4.08
C GLU A 164 -7.60 -16.25 3.72
N MET A 165 -7.88 -15.38 4.68
CA MET A 165 -7.86 -13.92 4.48
C MET A 165 -6.47 -13.38 4.11
N LEU A 166 -5.42 -13.86 4.77
CA LEU A 166 -4.04 -13.46 4.48
C LEU A 166 -3.58 -13.91 3.08
N ILE A 167 -3.93 -15.14 2.67
CA ILE A 167 -3.63 -15.65 1.33
C ILE A 167 -4.43 -14.88 0.28
N ALA A 168 -5.74 -14.69 0.48
CA ALA A 168 -6.57 -13.92 -0.43
C ALA A 168 -6.04 -12.50 -0.62
N ARG A 169 -5.67 -11.83 0.47
CA ARG A 169 -5.06 -10.49 0.42
C ARG A 169 -3.75 -10.49 -0.36
N GLN A 170 -2.86 -11.47 -0.13
CA GLN A 170 -1.58 -11.55 -0.84
C GLN A 170 -1.80 -11.74 -2.34
N LEU A 171 -2.69 -12.63 -2.72
CA LEU A 171 -3.04 -12.87 -4.12
C LEU A 171 -3.74 -11.67 -4.77
N TYR A 172 -4.55 -10.92 -4.02
CA TYR A 172 -5.12 -9.67 -4.49
C TYR A 172 -4.03 -8.63 -4.81
N TYR A 173 -3.03 -8.47 -3.94
CA TYR A 173 -1.90 -7.58 -4.21
C TYR A 173 -1.07 -8.03 -5.42
N THR A 174 -0.92 -9.34 -5.62
CA THR A 174 -0.27 -9.89 -6.82
C THR A 174 -1.00 -9.43 -8.09
N LEU A 175 -2.31 -9.56 -8.12
CA LEU A 175 -3.14 -9.09 -9.24
C LEU A 175 -3.14 -7.56 -9.36
N ASP A 176 -3.17 -6.83 -8.24
CA ASP A 176 -3.11 -5.37 -8.26
C ASP A 176 -1.80 -4.85 -8.86
N ARG A 177 -0.70 -5.58 -8.66
CA ARG A 177 0.60 -5.32 -9.33
C ARG A 177 0.69 -5.80 -10.77
N ARG A 178 -0.38 -6.41 -11.29
CA ARG A 178 -0.41 -7.01 -12.64
C ARG A 178 0.56 -8.18 -12.81
N GLU A 179 0.82 -8.91 -11.75
CA GLU A 179 1.68 -10.11 -11.76
C GLU A 179 0.85 -11.38 -12.02
N ILE A 180 0.19 -11.44 -13.18
CA ILE A 180 -0.77 -12.51 -13.54
C ILE A 180 -0.14 -13.89 -13.50
N LYS A 181 1.05 -14.05 -14.09
CA LYS A 181 1.77 -15.33 -14.09
C LYS A 181 2.07 -15.84 -12.69
N ASP A 182 2.34 -14.93 -11.76
CA ASP A 182 2.60 -15.27 -10.38
C ASP A 182 1.30 -15.65 -9.63
N PHE A 183 0.19 -14.99 -9.94
CA PHE A 183 -1.13 -15.42 -9.47
C PHE A 183 -1.50 -16.81 -10.01
N GLU A 184 -1.32 -17.06 -11.32
CA GLU A 184 -1.61 -18.35 -11.97
C GLU A 184 -0.76 -19.48 -11.39
N LYS A 185 0.49 -19.22 -11.02
CA LYS A 185 1.35 -20.16 -10.30
C LYS A 185 0.75 -20.61 -8.96
N HIS A 186 0.02 -19.74 -8.27
CA HIS A 186 -0.61 -20.01 -6.98
C HIS A 186 -2.09 -20.38 -7.09
N TYR A 187 -2.62 -20.55 -8.31
CA TYR A 187 -4.05 -20.77 -8.54
C TYR A 187 -4.57 -22.05 -7.86
N ALA A 188 -3.81 -23.13 -7.90
CA ALA A 188 -4.19 -24.38 -7.21
C ALA A 188 -4.23 -24.21 -5.68
N LEU A 189 -3.34 -23.41 -5.11
CA LEU A 189 -3.38 -23.07 -3.68
C LEU A 189 -4.60 -22.19 -3.36
N PHE A 190 -4.88 -21.20 -4.20
CA PHE A 190 -6.08 -20.36 -4.08
C PHE A 190 -7.35 -21.21 -4.05
N GLU A 191 -7.53 -22.10 -5.02
CA GLU A 191 -8.67 -22.99 -5.12
C GLU A 191 -8.88 -23.85 -3.86
N LYS A 192 -7.79 -24.35 -3.29
CA LYS A 192 -7.81 -25.19 -2.09
C LYS A 192 -8.04 -24.40 -0.79
N THR A 193 -7.55 -23.17 -0.72
CA THR A 193 -7.44 -22.44 0.57
C THR A 193 -8.49 -21.35 0.71
N VAL A 194 -8.82 -20.62 -0.37
CA VAL A 194 -9.76 -19.50 -0.31
C VAL A 194 -11.16 -20.00 -0.66
N THR A 195 -11.92 -20.37 0.37
CA THR A 195 -13.24 -21.00 0.23
C THR A 195 -14.39 -20.04 0.48
N GLN A 196 -14.17 -18.99 1.28
CA GLN A 196 -15.19 -18.00 1.62
C GLN A 196 -15.62 -17.19 0.39
N PRO A 197 -16.92 -17.15 0.01
CA PRO A 197 -17.38 -16.46 -1.20
C PRO A 197 -16.98 -14.97 -1.22
N PHE A 198 -17.07 -14.26 -0.10
CA PHE A 198 -16.74 -12.83 -0.01
C PHE A 198 -15.25 -12.52 -0.23
N LEU A 199 -14.35 -13.52 -0.12
CA LEU A 199 -12.94 -13.40 -0.47
C LEU A 199 -12.68 -13.90 -1.90
N ARG A 200 -13.34 -15.00 -2.26
CA ARG A 200 -13.12 -15.72 -3.51
C ARG A 200 -13.64 -14.96 -4.73
N GLU A 201 -14.90 -14.51 -4.68
CA GLU A 201 -15.54 -13.85 -5.81
C GLU A 201 -14.84 -12.56 -6.25
N PRO A 202 -14.49 -11.63 -5.35
CA PRO A 202 -13.74 -10.43 -5.73
C PRO A 202 -12.38 -10.75 -6.36
N LEU A 203 -11.72 -11.82 -5.89
CA LEU A 203 -10.41 -12.22 -6.40
C LEU A 203 -10.51 -12.79 -7.83
N ILE A 204 -11.50 -13.65 -8.08
CA ILE A 204 -11.77 -14.20 -9.42
C ILE A 204 -12.14 -13.07 -10.38
N ASN A 205 -13.03 -12.16 -9.98
CA ASN A 205 -13.43 -11.03 -10.82
C ASN A 205 -12.21 -10.16 -11.15
N LYS A 206 -11.38 -9.86 -10.16
CA LYS A 206 -10.12 -9.11 -10.35
C LYS A 206 -9.16 -9.83 -11.31
N TYR A 207 -9.03 -11.15 -11.21
CA TYR A 207 -8.20 -11.94 -12.11
C TYR A 207 -8.71 -11.87 -13.55
N ILE A 208 -10.01 -12.11 -13.77
CA ILE A 208 -10.63 -12.09 -15.10
C ILE A 208 -10.45 -10.70 -15.73
N GLU A 209 -10.75 -9.64 -14.98
CA GLU A 209 -10.62 -8.27 -15.43
C GLU A 209 -9.17 -7.92 -15.80
N THR A 210 -8.23 -8.26 -14.90
CA THR A 210 -6.81 -8.00 -15.12
C THR A 210 -6.31 -8.74 -16.36
N LYS A 211 -6.66 -10.02 -16.51
CA LYS A 211 -6.26 -10.84 -17.67
C LYS A 211 -6.79 -10.29 -18.98
N LYS A 212 -8.05 -9.85 -19.00
CA LYS A 212 -8.66 -9.21 -20.17
C LYS A 212 -7.87 -7.99 -20.65
N HIS A 213 -7.40 -7.14 -19.74
CA HIS A 213 -6.60 -5.98 -20.08
C HIS A 213 -5.21 -6.34 -20.61
N PHE A 214 -4.62 -7.45 -20.16
CA PHE A 214 -3.35 -7.95 -20.71
C PHE A 214 -3.51 -8.52 -22.13
N GLU A 215 -4.54 -9.32 -22.35
CA GLU A 215 -4.77 -9.98 -23.64
C GLU A 215 -5.22 -8.99 -24.72
N ASN A 216 -5.92 -7.92 -24.34
CA ASN A 216 -6.53 -6.94 -25.24
C ASN A 216 -6.02 -5.51 -25.01
N ALA A 217 -4.75 -5.37 -24.64
CA ALA A 217 -4.15 -4.06 -24.41
C ALA A 217 -4.13 -3.20 -25.68
N GLN A 218 -5.17 -2.37 -25.88
CA GLN A 218 -5.27 -1.41 -26.97
C GLN A 218 -5.23 0.00 -26.37
N PRO A 219 -4.19 0.80 -26.65
CA PRO A 219 -4.17 2.20 -26.27
C PRO A 219 -5.26 2.97 -27.05
N ARG A 220 -5.80 4.02 -26.43
CA ARG A 220 -6.76 4.92 -27.11
C ARG A 220 -6.13 5.67 -28.28
N GLU A 221 -6.99 6.16 -29.18
CA GLU A 221 -6.67 7.30 -30.03
C GLU A 221 -6.09 8.44 -29.16
N ASN A 222 -5.04 9.09 -29.61
CA ASN A 222 -4.29 10.13 -28.88
C ASN A 222 -3.45 9.64 -27.68
N THR A 223 -3.17 8.34 -27.58
CA THR A 223 -2.19 7.79 -26.66
C THR A 223 -0.90 7.46 -27.42
N LEU A 224 0.18 8.16 -27.10
CA LEU A 224 1.48 7.95 -27.74
C LEU A 224 2.37 7.10 -26.80
N LEU A 225 2.64 5.85 -27.21
CA LEU A 225 3.53 4.96 -26.45
C LEU A 225 4.96 5.05 -27.00
N LYS A 226 5.93 5.43 -26.17
CA LYS A 226 7.32 5.63 -26.54
C LYS A 226 8.27 4.79 -25.68
N LEU A 227 8.95 3.84 -26.30
CA LEU A 227 10.05 3.10 -25.67
C LEU A 227 11.34 3.91 -25.77
N THR A 228 12.07 3.99 -24.65
CA THR A 228 13.28 4.82 -24.55
C THR A 228 14.58 4.02 -24.57
N LYS A 229 14.52 2.73 -24.93
CA LYS A 229 15.65 1.78 -24.89
C LYS A 229 16.94 2.27 -25.58
N ASN A 230 16.78 3.08 -26.63
CA ASN A 230 17.92 3.59 -27.40
C ASN A 230 18.31 5.05 -27.02
N THR A 231 17.72 5.61 -25.97
CA THR A 231 18.03 6.96 -25.49
C THR A 231 18.97 6.85 -24.29
N PRO A 232 20.13 7.54 -24.28
CA PRO A 232 20.98 7.62 -23.10
C PRO A 232 20.23 8.17 -21.89
N ALA A 233 20.58 7.73 -20.69
CA ALA A 233 19.85 8.11 -19.49
C ALA A 233 19.82 9.64 -19.26
N ASN A 234 20.94 10.30 -19.47
CA ASN A 234 21.10 11.76 -19.34
C ASN A 234 20.40 12.56 -20.46
N GLU A 235 19.99 11.93 -21.55
CA GLU A 235 19.31 12.57 -22.68
C GLU A 235 17.78 12.39 -22.65
N LEU A 236 17.26 11.55 -21.73
CA LEU A 236 15.83 11.22 -21.69
C LEU A 236 14.94 12.46 -21.51
N ILE A 237 15.30 13.35 -20.60
CA ILE A 237 14.52 14.57 -20.38
C ILE A 237 14.61 15.51 -21.57
N THR A 238 15.80 15.69 -22.15
CA THR A 238 16.00 16.46 -23.39
C THR A 238 15.12 15.93 -24.51
N LYS A 239 15.08 14.60 -24.70
CA LYS A 239 14.18 13.98 -25.67
C LYS A 239 12.71 14.28 -25.42
N ILE A 240 12.25 14.23 -24.17
CA ILE A 240 10.88 14.57 -23.79
C ILE A 240 10.58 16.03 -24.11
N LEU A 241 11.51 16.94 -23.81
CA LEU A 241 11.39 18.37 -24.13
C LEU A 241 11.31 18.61 -25.63
N ASP A 242 12.14 17.95 -26.41
CA ASP A 242 12.14 18.05 -27.88
C ASP A 242 10.83 17.52 -28.49
N ASP A 243 10.33 16.40 -27.98
CA ASP A 243 9.04 15.81 -28.40
C ASP A 243 7.85 16.74 -28.10
N HIS A 244 8.00 17.68 -27.16
CA HIS A 244 6.95 18.62 -26.72
C HIS A 244 7.39 20.10 -26.77
N LYS A 245 8.27 20.42 -27.70
CA LYS A 245 8.86 21.76 -27.85
C LYS A 245 7.80 22.86 -27.85
N GLY A 246 8.01 23.88 -27.03
CA GLY A 246 7.15 25.05 -26.92
C GLY A 246 5.86 24.84 -26.13
N LYS A 247 5.70 23.70 -25.47
CA LYS A 247 4.55 23.42 -24.61
C LYS A 247 4.96 23.47 -23.13
N ILE A 248 4.01 23.84 -22.30
CA ILE A 248 4.08 23.57 -20.87
C ILE A 248 3.97 22.07 -20.69
N ILE A 249 4.87 21.45 -19.90
CA ILE A 249 4.85 20.01 -19.67
C ILE A 249 4.44 19.72 -18.24
N TYR A 250 3.34 18.99 -18.07
CA TYR A 250 3.00 18.36 -16.81
C TYR A 250 3.46 16.90 -16.85
N LEU A 251 4.56 16.64 -16.14
CA LEU A 251 5.25 15.35 -16.11
C LEU A 251 4.84 14.57 -14.85
N ASP A 252 4.20 13.41 -15.03
CA ASP A 252 3.85 12.42 -14.01
C ASP A 252 4.85 11.27 -14.08
N ILE A 253 5.72 11.16 -13.05
CA ILE A 253 6.67 10.05 -12.92
C ILE A 253 6.03 8.99 -12.02
N TRP A 254 5.80 7.81 -12.57
CA TRP A 254 5.00 6.76 -11.98
C TRP A 254 5.58 5.36 -12.23
N ALA A 255 4.99 4.33 -11.59
CA ALA A 255 5.35 2.93 -11.84
C ALA A 255 4.10 2.03 -11.86
N THR A 256 4.18 0.90 -12.55
CA THR A 256 3.05 -0.04 -12.65
C THR A 256 2.63 -0.63 -11.31
N TRP A 257 3.56 -0.82 -10.41
CA TRP A 257 3.35 -1.30 -9.04
C TRP A 257 2.87 -0.22 -8.06
N CYS A 258 2.91 1.07 -8.47
CA CYS A 258 2.55 2.21 -7.61
C CYS A 258 1.02 2.42 -7.58
N SER A 259 0.35 1.87 -6.59
CA SER A 259 -1.11 2.04 -6.42
C SER A 259 -1.53 3.50 -6.20
N PRO A 260 -0.82 4.35 -5.40
CA PRO A 260 -1.13 5.78 -5.32
C PRO A 260 -1.04 6.49 -6.67
N CYS A 261 -0.05 6.18 -7.51
CA CYS A 261 0.08 6.76 -8.85
C CYS A 261 -1.16 6.46 -9.71
N ARG A 262 -1.59 5.20 -9.74
CA ARG A 262 -2.75 4.77 -10.51
C ARG A 262 -4.05 5.42 -10.04
N ARG A 263 -4.16 5.74 -8.75
CA ARG A 263 -5.32 6.47 -8.20
C ARG A 263 -5.39 7.94 -8.64
N GLU A 264 -4.25 8.54 -8.95
CA GLU A 264 -4.19 9.93 -9.45
C GLU A 264 -4.54 10.05 -10.95
N MET A 265 -4.38 9.00 -11.73
CA MET A 265 -4.56 9.04 -13.18
C MET A 265 -5.98 9.42 -13.66
N PRO A 266 -7.08 8.99 -13.02
CA PRO A 266 -8.42 9.49 -13.36
C PRO A 266 -8.56 11.00 -13.18
N PHE A 267 -7.93 11.59 -12.15
CA PHE A 267 -7.91 13.03 -11.92
C PHE A 267 -7.05 13.75 -12.98
N SER A 268 -5.93 13.14 -13.40
CA SER A 268 -5.13 13.66 -14.51
C SER A 268 -5.94 13.76 -15.82
N LYS A 269 -6.79 12.77 -16.08
CA LYS A 269 -7.70 12.79 -17.22
C LYS A 269 -8.73 13.93 -17.10
N GLN A 270 -9.29 14.17 -15.92
CA GLN A 270 -10.21 15.28 -15.67
C GLN A 270 -9.51 16.63 -15.83
N LEU A 271 -8.29 16.75 -15.31
CA LEU A 271 -7.46 17.95 -15.44
C LEU A 271 -7.17 18.25 -16.91
N MET A 272 -6.78 17.25 -17.70
CA MET A 272 -6.56 17.37 -19.15
C MET A 272 -7.83 17.88 -19.88
N GLN A 273 -8.98 17.32 -19.58
CA GLN A 273 -10.27 17.74 -20.15
C GLN A 273 -10.64 19.17 -19.77
N THR A 274 -10.37 19.56 -18.52
CA THR A 274 -10.70 20.90 -18.00
C THR A 274 -9.81 21.97 -18.62
N LEU A 275 -8.52 21.67 -18.81
CA LEU A 275 -7.59 22.60 -19.44
C LEU A 275 -7.85 22.73 -20.93
N ASN A 276 -8.17 21.62 -21.62
CA ASN A 276 -8.47 21.52 -23.05
C ASN A 276 -7.61 22.46 -23.91
N ASN A 277 -6.29 22.42 -23.71
CA ASN A 277 -5.35 23.38 -24.27
C ASN A 277 -4.16 22.68 -24.92
N ASP A 278 -3.98 22.89 -26.23
CA ASP A 278 -2.89 22.29 -27.00
C ASP A 278 -1.49 22.77 -26.60
N LYS A 279 -1.40 23.86 -25.83
CA LYS A 279 -0.13 24.38 -25.29
C LYS A 279 0.35 23.60 -24.06
N VAL A 280 -0.44 22.67 -23.53
CA VAL A 280 -0.09 21.82 -22.38
C VAL A 280 0.09 20.38 -22.81
N ALA A 281 1.24 19.81 -22.52
CA ALA A 281 1.53 18.40 -22.75
C ALA A 281 1.43 17.62 -21.44
N PHE A 282 0.58 16.60 -21.41
CA PHE A 282 0.54 15.62 -20.33
C PHE A 282 1.48 14.47 -20.68
N VAL A 283 2.52 14.31 -19.89
CA VAL A 283 3.58 13.35 -20.11
C VAL A 283 3.63 12.39 -18.92
N TYR A 284 3.50 11.10 -19.17
CA TYR A 284 3.56 10.03 -18.18
C TYR A 284 4.85 9.24 -18.37
N LEU A 285 5.76 9.36 -17.43
CA LEU A 285 7.06 8.68 -17.45
C LEU A 285 7.06 7.51 -16.47
N CYS A 286 6.91 6.31 -17.02
CA CYS A 286 6.89 5.08 -16.23
C CYS A 286 8.31 4.60 -15.95
N ILE A 287 8.63 4.35 -14.69
CA ILE A 287 9.93 3.85 -14.22
C ILE A 287 9.78 2.48 -13.58
N ASP A 288 10.89 1.73 -13.47
CA ASP A 288 10.98 0.46 -12.75
C ASP A 288 9.82 -0.52 -13.06
N SER A 289 9.50 -0.66 -14.35
CA SER A 289 8.31 -1.38 -14.78
C SER A 289 8.56 -2.20 -16.05
N GLU A 290 7.81 -3.27 -16.22
CA GLU A 290 7.83 -4.13 -17.40
C GLU A 290 6.89 -3.58 -18.49
N GLU A 291 7.26 -3.77 -19.75
CA GLU A 291 6.56 -3.19 -20.90
C GLU A 291 5.11 -3.71 -21.05
N ASP A 292 4.89 -4.99 -20.82
CA ASP A 292 3.57 -5.62 -20.89
C ASP A 292 2.61 -5.09 -19.80
N LYS A 293 3.09 -4.96 -18.57
CA LYS A 293 2.35 -4.38 -17.46
C LYS A 293 2.04 -2.90 -17.71
N TRP A 294 3.01 -2.16 -18.24
CA TRP A 294 2.85 -0.75 -18.58
C TRP A 294 1.76 -0.54 -19.63
N LYS A 295 1.79 -1.31 -20.72
CA LYS A 295 0.75 -1.26 -21.77
C LYS A 295 -0.64 -1.65 -21.25
N ALA A 296 -0.72 -2.70 -20.45
CA ALA A 296 -1.97 -3.17 -19.86
C ALA A 296 -2.63 -2.11 -18.95
N ILE A 297 -1.85 -1.44 -18.09
CA ILE A 297 -2.35 -0.40 -17.19
C ILE A 297 -2.80 0.85 -17.98
N ILE A 298 -2.04 1.29 -18.97
CA ILE A 298 -2.45 2.43 -19.81
C ILE A 298 -3.77 2.14 -20.54
N SER A 299 -3.94 0.93 -21.06
CA SER A 299 -5.17 0.47 -21.67
C SER A 299 -6.33 0.42 -20.68
N GLU A 300 -6.11 -0.14 -19.49
CA GLU A 300 -7.11 -0.26 -18.42
C GLU A 300 -7.60 1.11 -17.95
N LEU A 301 -6.69 2.01 -17.64
CA LEU A 301 -6.99 3.34 -17.12
C LEU A 301 -7.43 4.31 -18.20
N ASN A 302 -7.21 3.93 -19.46
CA ASN A 302 -7.70 4.64 -20.63
C ASN A 302 -7.28 6.12 -20.62
N ILE A 303 -5.96 6.34 -20.52
CA ILE A 303 -5.35 7.65 -20.37
C ILE A 303 -4.72 8.07 -21.70
N SER A 304 -5.13 9.25 -22.20
CA SER A 304 -4.52 9.91 -23.35
C SER A 304 -3.23 10.62 -22.94
N GLY A 305 -2.41 11.02 -23.91
CA GLY A 305 -1.16 11.74 -23.68
C GLY A 305 0.08 10.98 -24.13
N SER A 306 1.23 11.47 -23.75
CA SER A 306 2.52 10.87 -24.14
C SER A 306 3.06 10.02 -23.00
N HIS A 307 3.19 8.73 -23.25
CA HIS A 307 3.65 7.74 -22.29
C HIS A 307 5.02 7.24 -22.66
N TYR A 308 5.97 7.38 -21.75
CA TYR A 308 7.36 6.92 -21.90
C TYR A 308 7.62 5.78 -20.91
N LEU A 309 8.32 4.75 -21.35
CA LEU A 309 8.82 3.69 -20.48
C LEU A 309 10.33 3.81 -20.35
N ALA A 310 10.79 4.15 -19.15
CA ALA A 310 12.19 4.27 -18.82
C ALA A 310 12.87 2.90 -18.64
N THR A 311 14.14 2.83 -19.04
CA THR A 311 15.02 1.69 -18.70
C THR A 311 15.47 1.76 -17.24
N PRO A 312 16.00 0.67 -16.65
CA PRO A 312 16.53 0.71 -15.27
C PRO A 312 17.61 1.79 -15.04
N ASP A 313 18.48 2.04 -16.04
CA ASP A 313 19.50 3.08 -15.95
C ASP A 313 18.89 4.48 -15.96
N GLN A 314 17.90 4.70 -16.82
CA GLN A 314 17.14 5.94 -16.87
C GLN A 314 16.35 6.15 -15.56
N SER A 315 15.76 5.11 -15.00
CA SER A 315 15.07 5.19 -13.71
C SER A 315 16.02 5.66 -12.60
N ARG A 316 17.22 5.07 -12.49
CA ARG A 316 18.25 5.51 -11.52
C ARG A 316 18.66 6.97 -11.72
N PHE A 317 18.86 7.38 -12.96
CA PHE A 317 19.19 8.77 -13.31
C PHE A 317 18.06 9.73 -12.89
N LEU A 318 16.80 9.39 -13.14
CA LEU A 318 15.63 10.21 -12.76
C LEU A 318 15.50 10.37 -11.25
N TYR A 319 15.75 9.30 -10.47
CA TYR A 319 15.78 9.39 -9.00
C TYR A 319 16.78 10.44 -8.51
N GLN A 320 17.97 10.48 -9.12
CA GLN A 320 19.00 11.47 -8.80
C GLN A 320 18.65 12.87 -9.30
N LEU A 321 18.23 13.00 -10.56
CA LEU A 321 17.92 14.28 -11.19
C LEU A 321 16.82 15.05 -10.47
N PHE A 322 15.74 14.37 -10.09
CA PHE A 322 14.61 14.97 -9.42
C PHE A 322 14.65 14.82 -7.90
N GLU A 323 15.73 14.25 -7.33
CA GLU A 323 15.91 14.00 -5.88
C GLU A 323 14.72 13.25 -5.28
N MET A 324 14.25 12.20 -6.00
CA MET A 324 13.05 11.47 -5.63
C MET A 324 13.33 10.45 -4.53
N ASN A 325 12.44 10.37 -3.55
CA ASN A 325 12.44 9.29 -2.56
C ASN A 325 11.46 8.15 -2.93
N GLY A 326 10.70 8.34 -4.01
CA GLY A 326 9.69 7.39 -4.48
C GLY A 326 8.75 8.01 -5.51
N VAL A 327 7.73 7.25 -5.88
CA VAL A 327 6.65 7.67 -6.78
C VAL A 327 5.30 7.61 -6.05
N PRO A 328 4.30 8.46 -6.43
CA PRO A 328 4.27 9.40 -7.55
C PRO A 328 5.16 10.64 -7.33
N GLN A 329 5.73 11.13 -8.41
CA GLN A 329 6.42 12.41 -8.44
C GLN A 329 5.89 13.22 -9.63
N PHE A 330 5.50 14.47 -9.38
CA PHE A 330 5.01 15.37 -10.40
C PHE A 330 5.99 16.50 -10.62
N VAL A 331 6.17 16.90 -11.89
CA VAL A 331 7.06 17.99 -12.28
C VAL A 331 6.34 18.88 -13.28
N LEU A 332 6.35 20.18 -13.03
CA LEU A 332 5.81 21.19 -13.94
C LEU A 332 6.98 21.93 -14.61
N LEU A 333 7.01 21.91 -15.96
CA LEU A 333 8.02 22.59 -16.74
C LEU A 333 7.36 23.67 -17.62
N ASP A 334 8.08 24.78 -17.80
CA ASP A 334 7.65 25.87 -18.71
C ASP A 334 7.89 25.50 -20.20
N THR A 335 7.54 26.42 -21.10
CA THR A 335 7.72 26.26 -22.56
C THR A 335 9.18 26.20 -23.01
N LYS A 336 10.13 26.54 -22.13
CA LYS A 336 11.59 26.47 -22.35
C LYS A 336 12.22 25.22 -21.77
N GLY A 337 11.44 24.44 -21.01
CA GLY A 337 11.90 23.23 -20.32
C GLY A 337 12.50 23.48 -18.93
N ASN A 338 12.36 24.69 -18.37
CA ASN A 338 12.77 24.94 -17.00
C ASN A 338 11.81 24.31 -16.01
N VAL A 339 12.32 23.67 -14.96
CA VAL A 339 11.50 23.14 -13.87
C VAL A 339 10.95 24.32 -13.05
N ILE A 340 9.66 24.53 -13.11
CA ILE A 340 8.94 25.55 -12.34
C ILE A 340 8.73 25.04 -10.92
N GLU A 341 8.31 23.78 -10.79
CA GLU A 341 8.05 23.16 -9.49
C GLU A 341 8.02 21.65 -9.59
N LYS A 342 8.38 20.95 -8.51
CA LYS A 342 8.30 19.46 -8.41
C LYS A 342 7.76 19.04 -7.04
N GLY A 343 7.04 17.95 -6.96
CA GLY A 343 6.59 17.35 -5.71
C GLY A 343 5.21 16.71 -5.77
N ILE A 344 4.89 15.95 -4.73
CA ILE A 344 3.62 15.24 -4.61
C ILE A 344 2.40 16.19 -4.43
N HIS A 345 2.62 17.40 -3.96
CA HIS A 345 1.59 18.42 -3.82
C HIS A 345 1.06 18.96 -5.16
N LEU A 346 1.75 18.65 -6.27
CA LEU A 346 1.29 18.93 -7.64
C LEU A 346 0.40 17.81 -8.20
N ARG A 347 -0.11 16.90 -7.36
CA ARG A 347 -0.98 15.81 -7.82
C ARG A 347 -2.23 16.31 -8.51
N PRO A 348 -2.75 15.58 -9.52
CA PRO A 348 -3.91 16.05 -10.32
C PRO A 348 -5.21 16.19 -9.51
N SER A 349 -5.34 15.47 -8.38
CA SER A 349 -6.49 15.58 -7.47
C SER A 349 -6.53 16.91 -6.68
N GLU A 350 -5.44 17.67 -6.67
CA GLU A 350 -5.38 18.98 -6.01
C GLU A 350 -5.64 20.13 -7.00
N SER A 351 -6.35 21.14 -6.53
CA SER A 351 -6.65 22.32 -7.36
C SER A 351 -5.44 23.18 -7.71
N LEU A 352 -4.36 23.05 -6.93
CA LEU A 352 -3.12 23.83 -7.05
C LEU A 352 -2.48 23.69 -8.44
N ILE A 353 -2.42 22.48 -8.98
CA ILE A 353 -1.76 22.24 -10.29
C ILE A 353 -2.47 22.97 -11.42
N LYS A 354 -3.83 22.97 -11.44
CA LYS A 354 -4.59 23.70 -12.44
C LYS A 354 -4.28 25.19 -12.39
N THR A 355 -4.29 25.79 -11.20
CA THR A 355 -3.99 27.22 -11.00
C THR A 355 -2.58 27.58 -11.51
N LYS A 356 -1.59 26.72 -11.28
CA LYS A 356 -0.22 26.94 -11.74
C LYS A 356 -0.10 26.84 -13.28
N ILE A 357 -0.76 25.89 -13.89
CA ILE A 357 -0.78 25.76 -15.36
C ILE A 357 -1.50 26.95 -15.98
N ASP A 358 -2.65 27.35 -15.45
CA ASP A 358 -3.41 28.52 -15.94
C ASP A 358 -2.54 29.79 -15.89
N LYS A 359 -1.74 29.99 -14.82
CA LYS A 359 -0.80 31.11 -14.73
C LYS A 359 0.25 31.08 -15.83
N LEU A 360 0.88 29.93 -16.08
CA LEU A 360 1.89 29.78 -17.13
C LEU A 360 1.33 29.94 -18.54
N LEU A 361 0.02 29.69 -18.75
CA LEU A 361 -0.65 29.92 -20.02
C LEU A 361 -0.92 31.41 -20.32
N MET A 362 -0.88 32.27 -19.29
CA MET A 362 -1.07 33.72 -19.42
C MET A 362 0.27 34.46 -19.66
N GLU A 363 1.40 33.84 -19.39
CA GLU A 363 2.75 34.34 -19.63
C GLU A 363 3.20 34.07 -21.07
#